data_bb146abf382c0ba911aefa4c592013a6
#
_entry.id   bb146abf382c0ba911aefa4c592013a6
#
_cell.length_a   1.000
_cell.length_b   1.000
_cell.length_c   1.000
_cell.angle_alpha   90.00
_cell.angle_beta   90.00
_cell.angle_gamma   90.00
#
_symmetry.space_group_name_H-M   'P 1'
#
loop_
_entity.id
_entity.type
_entity.pdbx_description
1 polymer ?
#
loop_
_entity_poly.entity_id
_entity_poly.type
_entity_poly.pdbx_seq_one_letter_code
_entity_poly.pdbx_strand_id
1 'polypeptide(L)'
;MKFGVQLYGPLNNMQGEVLGKLSALAKAGITEIEPCMTTGPILGPEGVIWPADWLLAHVEEIRDMGLRIVSIHVFAENLVQSMDKLKAIAEKTGLKQFVVKTPENSTESILQQTALNYMKAADMLETFGVRLLLHNEAGDIQTKIAGKTAYEHLLDLCMGKVGAQVDVGWVQFGGEDPIAFLERNAARVQSVHHKDFGAGREPIDVPVGTGNVNLAACFRFAQSRDIPQLVDQEHFGSDVPGELQKICQMLNGFAQDRKDTVSFLNVYDVKTGAVRTVASFDRVIEAPNWLKNSDTIFYNAEGHMYAYDLNTNTERLLDTGSCDQCNNDHVVSPDETELAVSHMTFDNGGFTSRVYIVPMKGGEPRLVTPNSPSFLHGWSPDSTEMAYCAFRDI
;
A
#
# COMPACT_ATOMS: atom_id res chain seq x y z
N MET A 1 15.68 -3.23 -4.74
CA MET A 1 15.02 -1.92 -4.72
C MET A 1 15.21 -1.34 -3.33
N LYS A 2 15.31 -0.03 -3.17
CA LYS A 2 15.44 0.62 -1.87
C LYS A 2 14.09 1.23 -1.52
N PHE A 3 13.65 1.03 -0.28
CA PHE A 3 12.48 1.71 0.27
C PHE A 3 12.94 2.88 1.11
N GLY A 4 12.27 4.01 0.96
CA GLY A 4 12.37 5.10 1.90
C GLY A 4 11.53 4.84 3.15
N VAL A 5 11.84 5.55 4.23
CA VAL A 5 11.08 5.53 5.48
C VAL A 5 10.66 6.94 5.83
N GLN A 6 9.37 7.15 6.02
CA GLN A 6 8.83 8.38 6.58
C GLN A 6 9.15 8.43 8.08
N LEU A 7 9.73 9.53 8.55
CA LEU A 7 10.36 9.57 9.85
C LEU A 7 9.47 10.01 11.02
N TYR A 8 8.24 10.47 10.77
CA TYR A 8 7.36 10.94 11.86
C TYR A 8 7.15 9.87 12.94
N GLY A 9 6.69 8.70 12.55
CA GLY A 9 6.45 7.59 13.45
C GLY A 9 7.74 7.07 14.11
N PRO A 10 8.78 6.71 13.36
CA PRO A 10 10.03 6.24 13.96
C PRO A 10 10.61 7.20 14.98
N LEU A 11 10.73 8.50 14.66
CA LEU A 11 11.31 9.46 15.58
C LEU A 11 10.44 9.71 16.81
N ASN A 12 9.11 9.60 16.68
CA ASN A 12 8.18 9.75 17.80
C ASN A 12 8.21 8.57 18.77
N ASN A 13 8.53 7.37 18.28
CA ASN A 13 8.55 6.14 19.11
C ASN A 13 9.94 5.79 19.66
N MET A 14 11.02 6.42 19.19
CA MET A 14 12.37 6.20 19.68
C MET A 14 12.73 7.22 20.76
N GLN A 15 13.61 6.81 21.69
CA GLN A 15 14.16 7.70 22.72
C GLN A 15 15.53 8.26 22.30
N GLY A 16 15.89 9.42 22.81
CA GLY A 16 17.20 10.04 22.61
C GLY A 16 17.21 11.15 21.56
N GLU A 17 18.40 11.69 21.32
CA GLU A 17 18.63 12.77 20.35
C GLU A 17 18.44 12.32 18.90
N VAL A 18 18.00 13.23 18.02
CA VAL A 18 17.65 12.95 16.61
C VAL A 18 18.77 12.21 15.87
N LEU A 19 20.01 12.68 15.96
CA LEU A 19 21.13 12.07 15.26
C LEU A 19 21.44 10.66 15.77
N GLY A 20 21.24 10.39 17.07
CA GLY A 20 21.35 9.05 17.64
C GLY A 20 20.28 8.11 17.09
N LYS A 21 19.03 8.57 16.97
CA LYS A 21 17.92 7.81 16.34
C LYS A 21 18.24 7.50 14.89
N LEU A 22 18.68 8.49 14.12
CA LEU A 22 19.06 8.31 12.70
C LEU A 22 20.22 7.31 12.55
N SER A 23 21.23 7.37 13.41
CA SER A 23 22.32 6.39 13.42
C SER A 23 21.82 4.97 13.67
N ALA A 24 20.82 4.78 14.56
CA ALA A 24 20.22 3.47 14.80
C ALA A 24 19.46 2.95 13.57
N LEU A 25 18.70 3.80 12.89
CA LEU A 25 18.00 3.45 11.65
C LEU A 25 19.00 3.07 10.52
N ALA A 26 20.07 3.84 10.36
CA ALA A 26 21.12 3.56 9.38
C ALA A 26 21.79 2.19 9.65
N LYS A 27 22.09 1.88 10.92
CA LYS A 27 22.64 0.57 11.33
C LYS A 27 21.68 -0.60 11.06
N ALA A 28 20.36 -0.37 11.10
CA ALA A 28 19.36 -1.36 10.72
C ALA A 28 19.20 -1.52 9.19
N GLY A 29 19.99 -0.79 8.39
CA GLY A 29 20.00 -0.91 6.93
C GLY A 29 19.08 0.06 6.20
N ILE A 30 18.45 1.01 6.90
CA ILE A 30 17.70 2.10 6.25
C ILE A 30 18.69 3.03 5.57
N THR A 31 18.42 3.38 4.30
CA THR A 31 19.29 4.23 3.49
C THR A 31 18.59 5.44 2.92
N GLU A 32 17.26 5.44 2.88
CA GLU A 32 16.44 6.50 2.32
C GLU A 32 15.39 6.94 3.34
N ILE A 33 15.27 8.25 3.53
CA ILE A 33 14.42 8.83 4.58
C ILE A 33 13.61 9.99 4.03
N GLU A 34 12.42 10.16 4.61
CA GLU A 34 11.54 11.31 4.40
C GLU A 34 11.24 11.95 5.77
N PRO A 35 11.92 13.03 6.14
CA PRO A 35 11.63 13.76 7.36
C PRO A 35 10.45 14.70 7.21
N CYS A 36 9.91 15.11 8.36
CA CYS A 36 9.01 16.25 8.49
C CYS A 36 9.81 17.52 8.84
N MET A 37 9.50 18.64 8.21
CA MET A 37 10.20 19.90 8.39
C MET A 37 9.24 21.09 8.50
N THR A 38 9.60 22.07 9.32
CA THR A 38 8.91 23.35 9.37
C THR A 38 9.82 24.50 8.94
N THR A 39 9.25 25.47 8.23
CA THR A 39 9.90 26.75 7.90
C THR A 39 9.46 27.88 8.83
N GLY A 40 8.53 27.62 9.73
CA GLY A 40 7.96 28.52 10.73
C GLY A 40 8.17 28.04 12.17
N PRO A 41 7.26 28.38 13.09
CA PRO A 41 7.27 27.85 14.44
C PRO A 41 7.22 26.32 14.45
N ILE A 42 7.86 25.71 15.46
CA ILE A 42 7.81 24.24 15.63
C ILE A 42 6.39 23.85 16.02
N LEU A 43 5.77 23.02 15.18
CA LEU A 43 4.45 22.44 15.40
C LEU A 43 4.63 20.95 15.55
N GLY A 44 4.41 20.40 16.75
CA GLY A 44 4.49 18.96 17.00
C GLY A 44 5.57 18.54 18.01
N PRO A 45 5.80 17.23 18.17
CA PRO A 45 6.76 16.71 19.12
C PRO A 45 8.18 17.15 18.81
N GLU A 46 8.95 17.48 19.86
CA GLU A 46 10.34 17.88 19.73
C GLU A 46 11.19 16.77 19.07
N GLY A 47 12.03 17.14 18.12
CA GLY A 47 12.90 16.23 17.38
C GLY A 47 12.20 15.38 16.31
N VAL A 48 10.89 15.53 16.09
CA VAL A 48 10.12 14.83 15.04
C VAL A 48 9.94 15.72 13.81
N ILE A 49 9.52 16.97 14.03
CA ILE A 49 9.43 17.99 12.96
C ILE A 49 10.65 18.90 13.07
N TRP A 50 11.50 18.88 12.08
CA TRP A 50 12.78 19.59 12.13
C TRP A 50 12.66 21.03 11.67
N PRO A 51 13.24 22.00 12.40
CA PRO A 51 13.43 23.34 11.84
C PRO A 51 14.29 23.28 10.58
N ALA A 52 13.95 24.07 9.56
CA ALA A 52 14.71 24.13 8.31
C ALA A 52 16.20 24.46 8.54
N ASP A 53 16.48 25.36 9.47
CA ASP A 53 17.85 25.76 9.80
C ASP A 53 18.64 24.63 10.51
N TRP A 54 17.95 23.82 11.34
CA TRP A 54 18.54 22.62 11.94
C TRP A 54 18.91 21.61 10.85
N LEU A 55 17.98 21.33 9.93
CA LEU A 55 18.24 20.42 8.83
C LEU A 55 19.42 20.88 7.98
N LEU A 56 19.48 22.16 7.60
CA LEU A 56 20.59 22.73 6.85
C LEU A 56 21.94 22.56 7.58
N ALA A 57 21.96 22.67 8.91
CA ALA A 57 23.18 22.48 9.69
C ALA A 57 23.66 21.01 9.70
N HIS A 58 22.76 20.02 9.63
CA HIS A 58 23.09 18.60 9.85
C HIS A 58 23.03 17.72 8.58
N VAL A 59 22.76 18.28 7.39
CA VAL A 59 22.65 17.48 6.14
C VAL A 59 23.88 16.62 5.89
N GLU A 60 25.08 17.14 6.09
CA GLU A 60 26.33 16.39 5.85
C GLU A 60 26.46 15.24 6.85
N GLU A 61 26.19 15.48 8.12
CA GLU A 61 26.24 14.45 9.16
C GLU A 61 25.23 13.31 8.88
N ILE A 62 24.02 13.66 8.43
CA ILE A 62 23.01 12.66 8.00
C ILE A 62 23.52 11.85 6.80
N ARG A 63 24.15 12.51 5.83
CA ARG A 63 24.75 11.85 4.67
C ARG A 63 25.90 10.92 5.06
N ASP A 64 26.75 11.33 5.99
CA ASP A 64 27.88 10.54 6.50
C ASP A 64 27.43 9.26 7.23
N MET A 65 26.19 9.24 7.77
CA MET A 65 25.56 8.02 8.29
C MET A 65 25.09 7.06 7.19
N GLY A 66 25.19 7.44 5.91
CA GLY A 66 24.67 6.67 4.78
C GLY A 66 23.19 6.88 4.49
N LEU A 67 22.56 7.91 5.07
CA LEU A 67 21.15 8.24 4.87
C LEU A 67 21.00 9.29 3.75
N ARG A 68 20.07 9.07 2.84
CA ARG A 68 19.68 10.00 1.77
C ARG A 68 18.27 10.52 2.03
N ILE A 69 18.11 11.82 2.05
CA ILE A 69 16.80 12.47 2.10
C ILE A 69 16.21 12.44 0.68
N VAL A 70 15.11 11.72 0.49
CA VAL A 70 14.48 11.53 -0.84
C VAL A 70 13.35 12.51 -1.10
N SER A 71 12.62 12.88 -0.06
CA SER A 71 11.54 13.85 -0.03
C SER A 71 11.44 14.44 1.37
N ILE A 72 10.67 15.52 1.54
CA ILE A 72 10.42 16.15 2.84
C ILE A 72 8.96 16.60 2.92
N HIS A 73 8.25 16.19 3.99
CA HIS A 73 6.98 16.80 4.35
C HIS A 73 7.21 18.20 4.93
N VAL A 74 6.65 19.23 4.29
CA VAL A 74 6.84 20.61 4.67
C VAL A 74 5.62 21.16 5.38
N PHE A 75 5.81 21.61 6.61
CA PHE A 75 4.83 22.36 7.37
C PHE A 75 5.19 23.86 7.27
N ALA A 76 4.42 24.60 6.48
CA ALA A 76 4.62 26.02 6.26
C ALA A 76 3.27 26.71 6.13
N GLU A 77 3.07 27.83 6.83
CA GLU A 77 1.88 28.67 6.67
C GLU A 77 1.80 29.24 5.23
N ASN A 78 2.94 29.53 4.64
CA ASN A 78 3.04 30.04 3.28
C ASN A 78 4.32 29.52 2.59
N LEU A 79 4.16 28.57 1.69
CA LEU A 79 5.28 27.98 0.92
C LEU A 79 6.04 28.99 0.08
N VAL A 80 5.32 29.95 -0.50
CA VAL A 80 5.93 30.98 -1.37
C VAL A 80 6.88 31.87 -0.59
N GLN A 81 6.54 32.22 0.66
CA GLN A 81 7.43 32.99 1.53
C GLN A 81 8.63 32.19 2.04
N SER A 82 8.53 30.87 2.04
CA SER A 82 9.59 29.97 2.50
C SER A 82 10.55 29.55 1.37
N MET A 83 10.37 30.04 0.16
CA MET A 83 11.02 29.52 -1.04
C MET A 83 12.56 29.53 -0.99
N ASP A 84 13.17 30.58 -0.43
CA ASP A 84 14.63 30.66 -0.31
C ASP A 84 15.20 29.54 0.58
N LYS A 85 14.49 29.21 1.68
CA LYS A 85 14.87 28.09 2.55
C LYS A 85 14.68 26.75 1.84
N LEU A 86 13.56 26.55 1.15
CA LEU A 86 13.28 25.33 0.39
C LEU A 86 14.33 25.11 -0.70
N LYS A 87 14.71 26.16 -1.41
CA LYS A 87 15.78 26.11 -2.42
C LYS A 87 17.11 25.68 -1.79
N ALA A 88 17.53 26.33 -0.71
CA ALA A 88 18.78 26.02 -0.03
C ALA A 88 18.82 24.54 0.44
N ILE A 89 17.69 24.02 0.95
CA ILE A 89 17.58 22.62 1.35
C ILE A 89 17.67 21.69 0.14
N ALA A 90 16.95 21.98 -0.94
CA ALA A 90 16.98 21.17 -2.15
C ALA A 90 18.40 21.11 -2.76
N GLU A 91 19.09 22.23 -2.82
CA GLU A 91 20.47 22.31 -3.30
C GLU A 91 21.43 21.50 -2.42
N LYS A 92 21.29 21.58 -1.09
CA LYS A 92 22.18 20.89 -0.16
C LYS A 92 21.90 19.40 -0.05
N THR A 93 20.63 18.97 -0.07
CA THR A 93 20.24 17.57 0.02
C THR A 93 20.25 16.85 -1.32
N GLY A 94 20.02 17.56 -2.41
CA GLY A 94 19.83 17.01 -3.75
C GLY A 94 18.45 16.38 -3.98
N LEU A 95 17.49 16.56 -3.02
CA LEU A 95 16.13 16.02 -3.15
C LEU A 95 15.41 16.58 -4.38
N LYS A 96 14.37 15.86 -4.82
CA LYS A 96 13.57 16.23 -6.00
C LYS A 96 12.09 16.48 -5.67
N GLN A 97 11.68 16.28 -4.43
CA GLN A 97 10.28 16.35 -4.04
C GLN A 97 10.13 17.00 -2.66
N PHE A 98 9.24 17.98 -2.58
CA PHE A 98 8.63 18.42 -1.32
C PHE A 98 7.19 17.96 -1.29
N VAL A 99 6.68 17.67 -0.10
CA VAL A 99 5.35 17.13 0.13
C VAL A 99 4.57 18.05 1.04
N VAL A 100 3.32 18.31 0.71
CA VAL A 100 2.37 19.09 1.52
C VAL A 100 1.10 18.30 1.73
N LYS A 101 0.30 18.67 2.71
CA LYS A 101 -0.99 18.01 3.02
C LYS A 101 -2.18 18.78 2.46
N THR A 102 -3.29 18.10 2.28
CA THR A 102 -4.59 18.72 2.09
C THR A 102 -4.97 19.49 3.37
N PRO A 103 -5.58 20.69 3.29
CA PRO A 103 -6.03 21.40 4.48
C PRO A 103 -7.11 20.63 5.24
N GLU A 104 -7.04 20.64 6.56
CA GLU A 104 -8.13 20.13 7.40
C GLU A 104 -9.44 20.91 7.16
N ASN A 105 -10.57 20.24 7.40
CA ASN A 105 -11.91 20.80 7.22
C ASN A 105 -12.12 21.46 5.84
N SER A 106 -11.67 20.80 4.80
CA SER A 106 -11.71 21.26 3.40
C SER A 106 -13.11 21.64 2.94
N THR A 107 -13.23 22.86 2.44
CA THR A 107 -14.39 23.37 1.69
C THR A 107 -13.93 23.80 0.31
N GLU A 108 -14.86 23.96 -0.65
CA GLU A 108 -14.53 24.43 -2.00
C GLU A 108 -13.66 25.70 -1.98
N SER A 109 -14.02 26.70 -1.16
CA SER A 109 -13.29 27.96 -1.06
C SER A 109 -11.87 27.78 -0.48
N ILE A 110 -11.72 26.91 0.53
CA ILE A 110 -10.42 26.60 1.12
C ILE A 110 -9.53 25.90 0.07
N LEU A 111 -10.06 24.92 -0.65
CA LEU A 111 -9.29 24.20 -1.66
C LEU A 111 -8.88 25.09 -2.83
N GLN A 112 -9.75 25.99 -3.29
CA GLN A 112 -9.41 26.98 -4.33
C GLN A 112 -8.26 27.89 -3.89
N GLN A 113 -8.31 28.42 -2.68
CA GLN A 113 -7.25 29.28 -2.17
C GLN A 113 -5.93 28.51 -1.97
N THR A 114 -6.01 27.26 -1.49
CA THR A 114 -4.86 26.39 -1.33
C THR A 114 -4.22 26.04 -2.67
N ALA A 115 -5.03 25.73 -3.69
CA ALA A 115 -4.54 25.44 -5.03
C ALA A 115 -3.76 26.60 -5.63
N LEU A 116 -4.24 27.84 -5.47
CA LEU A 116 -3.50 29.02 -5.92
C LEU A 116 -2.13 29.17 -5.26
N ASN A 117 -2.04 28.91 -3.96
CA ASN A 117 -0.77 28.95 -3.23
C ASN A 117 0.16 27.82 -3.67
N TYR A 118 -0.36 26.59 -3.78
CA TYR A 118 0.43 25.41 -4.18
C TYR A 118 0.91 25.50 -5.62
N MET A 119 0.09 25.97 -6.54
CA MET A 119 0.50 26.18 -7.93
C MET A 119 1.63 27.20 -8.05
N LYS A 120 1.52 28.33 -7.32
CA LYS A 120 2.58 29.34 -7.30
C LYS A 120 3.88 28.79 -6.71
N ALA A 121 3.80 28.03 -5.61
CA ALA A 121 4.96 27.38 -5.04
C ALA A 121 5.56 26.33 -5.99
N ALA A 122 4.73 25.53 -6.66
CA ALA A 122 5.18 24.53 -7.63
C ALA A 122 5.91 25.16 -8.82
N ASP A 123 5.40 26.27 -9.36
CA ASP A 123 6.09 27.01 -10.45
C ASP A 123 7.48 27.50 -10.02
N MET A 124 7.62 27.96 -8.78
CA MET A 124 8.90 28.38 -8.24
C MET A 124 9.86 27.20 -8.02
N LEU A 125 9.37 26.10 -7.44
CA LEU A 125 10.14 24.87 -7.19
C LEU A 125 10.65 24.26 -8.51
N GLU A 126 9.84 24.28 -9.55
CA GLU A 126 10.22 23.74 -10.87
C GLU A 126 11.42 24.44 -11.46
N THR A 127 11.65 25.73 -11.18
CA THR A 127 12.79 26.50 -11.68
C THR A 127 14.15 25.92 -11.23
N PHE A 128 14.18 25.12 -10.18
CA PHE A 128 15.38 24.42 -9.71
C PHE A 128 15.21 22.89 -9.66
N GLY A 129 14.26 22.37 -10.45
CA GLY A 129 14.10 20.95 -10.72
C GLY A 129 13.53 20.13 -9.58
N VAL A 130 12.67 20.75 -8.75
CA VAL A 130 11.98 20.11 -7.63
C VAL A 130 10.47 20.13 -7.86
N ARG A 131 9.79 19.02 -7.53
CA ARG A 131 8.34 18.88 -7.64
C ARG A 131 7.67 19.09 -6.28
N LEU A 132 6.47 19.65 -6.31
CA LEU A 132 5.57 19.69 -5.16
C LEU A 132 4.59 18.53 -5.26
N LEU A 133 4.45 17.74 -4.21
CA LEU A 133 3.48 16.65 -4.11
C LEU A 133 2.46 16.95 -3.03
N LEU A 134 1.25 16.43 -3.22
CA LEU A 134 0.17 16.44 -2.24
C LEU A 134 0.05 15.06 -1.60
N HIS A 135 0.04 14.98 -0.27
CA HIS A 135 -0.21 13.78 0.52
C HIS A 135 -1.65 13.75 1.00
N ASN A 136 -2.27 12.58 1.04
CA ASN A 136 -3.63 12.35 1.55
C ASN A 136 -3.64 11.82 2.98
N GLU A 137 -4.67 12.22 3.70
CA GLU A 137 -5.10 11.62 4.97
C GLU A 137 -6.51 11.03 4.82
N ALA A 138 -6.99 10.27 5.80
CA ALA A 138 -8.34 9.68 5.74
C ALA A 138 -9.45 10.73 5.55
N GLY A 139 -9.36 11.87 6.22
CA GLY A 139 -10.34 12.96 6.13
C GLY A 139 -10.51 13.50 4.71
N ASP A 140 -9.42 13.54 3.95
CA ASP A 140 -9.42 14.03 2.56
C ASP A 140 -10.10 13.06 1.60
N ILE A 141 -10.00 11.76 1.92
CA ILE A 141 -10.63 10.68 1.15
C ILE A 141 -12.13 10.61 1.48
N GLN A 142 -12.49 10.75 2.76
CA GLN A 142 -13.88 10.73 3.23
C GLN A 142 -14.68 11.95 2.77
N THR A 143 -14.05 13.13 2.77
CA THR A 143 -14.69 14.38 2.35
C THR A 143 -14.89 14.40 0.85
N LYS A 144 -16.15 14.54 0.39
CA LYS A 144 -16.48 14.61 -1.03
C LYS A 144 -16.87 16.03 -1.43
N ILE A 145 -16.18 16.57 -2.42
CA ILE A 145 -16.43 17.89 -3.02
C ILE A 145 -16.58 17.70 -4.53
N ALA A 146 -17.63 18.23 -5.11
CA ALA A 146 -17.95 18.07 -6.54
C ALA A 146 -17.94 16.59 -7.03
N GLY A 147 -18.31 15.64 -6.15
CA GLY A 147 -18.38 14.21 -6.46
C GLY A 147 -17.04 13.46 -6.43
N LYS A 148 -15.94 14.13 -6.05
CA LYS A 148 -14.60 13.57 -5.87
C LYS A 148 -14.15 13.65 -4.42
N THR A 149 -13.09 12.94 -4.05
CA THR A 149 -12.43 13.17 -2.76
C THR A 149 -11.89 14.60 -2.70
N ALA A 150 -11.82 15.22 -1.52
CA ALA A 150 -11.22 16.55 -1.37
C ALA A 150 -9.76 16.56 -1.88
N TYR A 151 -9.04 15.47 -1.68
CA TYR A 151 -7.70 15.26 -2.23
C TYR A 151 -7.66 15.34 -3.77
N GLU A 152 -8.49 14.54 -4.45
CA GLU A 152 -8.55 14.53 -5.92
C GLU A 152 -9.03 15.88 -6.48
N HIS A 153 -9.98 16.52 -5.79
CA HIS A 153 -10.47 17.83 -6.19
C HIS A 153 -9.37 18.91 -6.09
N LEU A 154 -8.58 18.90 -5.02
CA LEU A 154 -7.44 19.82 -4.89
C LEU A 154 -6.38 19.57 -5.97
N LEU A 155 -6.07 18.31 -6.28
CA LEU A 155 -5.16 17.97 -7.39
C LEU A 155 -5.68 18.48 -8.75
N ASP A 156 -7.00 18.38 -8.99
CA ASP A 156 -7.61 18.92 -10.22
C ASP A 156 -7.49 20.45 -10.29
N LEU A 157 -7.76 21.14 -9.18
CA LEU A 157 -7.60 22.59 -9.08
C LEU A 157 -6.15 23.04 -9.31
N CYS A 158 -5.17 22.18 -8.98
CA CYS A 158 -3.75 22.43 -9.23
C CYS A 158 -3.32 22.23 -10.70
N MET A 159 -4.21 21.82 -11.60
CA MET A 159 -4.01 21.73 -13.05
C MET A 159 -2.73 21.01 -13.48
N GLY A 160 -2.34 19.92 -12.78
CA GLY A 160 -1.15 19.11 -13.06
C GLY A 160 0.19 19.69 -12.58
N LYS A 161 0.22 20.87 -11.94
CA LYS A 161 1.42 21.46 -11.37
C LYS A 161 1.90 20.75 -10.11
N VAL A 162 0.96 20.19 -9.34
CA VAL A 162 1.22 19.41 -8.12
C VAL A 162 0.99 17.94 -8.40
N GLY A 163 1.96 17.10 -8.03
CA GLY A 163 1.85 15.65 -8.14
C GLY A 163 1.18 15.04 -6.91
N ALA A 164 0.94 13.73 -6.96
CA ALA A 164 0.34 12.97 -5.87
C ALA A 164 1.39 12.10 -5.16
N GLN A 165 1.49 12.23 -3.85
CA GLN A 165 2.03 11.20 -2.97
C GLN A 165 0.83 10.50 -2.33
N VAL A 166 0.59 9.24 -2.67
CA VAL A 166 -0.58 8.50 -2.20
C VAL A 166 -0.21 7.59 -1.05
N ASP A 167 -0.81 7.83 0.11
CA ASP A 167 -0.79 6.90 1.24
C ASP A 167 -1.96 5.91 1.09
N VAL A 168 -1.62 4.64 0.80
CA VAL A 168 -2.60 3.59 0.50
C VAL A 168 -3.38 3.14 1.74
N GLY A 169 -2.79 3.25 2.93
CA GLY A 169 -3.47 2.97 4.18
C GLY A 169 -4.57 3.98 4.46
N TRP A 170 -4.26 5.27 4.34
CA TRP A 170 -5.26 6.33 4.51
C TRP A 170 -6.34 6.30 3.44
N VAL A 171 -6.03 5.86 2.21
CA VAL A 171 -7.05 5.62 1.17
C VAL A 171 -8.04 4.55 1.63
N GLN A 172 -7.55 3.39 2.09
CA GLN A 172 -8.41 2.30 2.56
C GLN A 172 -9.20 2.70 3.81
N PHE A 173 -8.55 3.32 4.79
CA PHE A 173 -9.21 3.79 6.01
C PHE A 173 -10.29 4.85 5.70
N GLY A 174 -10.06 5.66 4.66
CA GLY A 174 -11.03 6.62 4.13
C GLY A 174 -12.21 6.00 3.39
N GLY A 175 -12.21 4.68 3.17
CA GLY A 175 -13.31 3.93 2.56
C GLY A 175 -13.23 3.77 1.05
N GLU A 176 -12.05 3.98 0.44
CA GLU A 176 -11.80 3.75 -0.99
C GLU A 176 -10.89 2.53 -1.17
N ASP A 177 -11.01 1.83 -2.29
CA ASP A 177 -10.07 0.77 -2.66
C ASP A 177 -8.73 1.37 -3.11
N PRO A 178 -7.58 1.02 -2.47
CA PRO A 178 -6.29 1.62 -2.78
C PRO A 178 -5.82 1.40 -4.21
N ILE A 179 -6.07 0.24 -4.80
CA ILE A 179 -5.65 -0.07 -6.17
C ILE A 179 -6.48 0.72 -7.17
N ALA A 180 -7.81 0.71 -7.04
CA ALA A 180 -8.68 1.51 -7.89
C ALA A 180 -8.35 3.01 -7.76
N PHE A 181 -7.98 3.47 -6.56
CA PHE A 181 -7.55 4.85 -6.33
C PHE A 181 -6.23 5.18 -7.04
N LEU A 182 -5.22 4.31 -6.91
CA LEU A 182 -3.93 4.46 -7.59
C LEU A 182 -4.09 4.45 -9.11
N GLU A 183 -4.88 3.54 -9.66
CA GLU A 183 -5.08 3.39 -11.10
C GLU A 183 -5.78 4.60 -11.71
N ARG A 184 -6.88 5.09 -11.09
CA ARG A 184 -7.58 6.28 -11.63
C ARG A 184 -6.77 7.57 -11.49
N ASN A 185 -5.77 7.59 -10.60
CA ASN A 185 -4.85 8.71 -10.41
C ASN A 185 -3.46 8.48 -11.02
N ALA A 186 -3.23 7.39 -11.76
CA ALA A 186 -1.92 6.92 -12.20
C ALA A 186 -1.05 7.99 -12.89
N ALA A 187 -1.67 8.87 -13.68
CA ALA A 187 -0.96 9.93 -14.40
C ALA A 187 -0.33 11.00 -13.48
N ARG A 188 -0.78 11.10 -12.24
CA ARG A 188 -0.33 12.13 -11.27
C ARG A 188 0.41 11.55 -10.06
N VAL A 189 0.35 10.23 -9.84
CA VAL A 189 1.07 9.56 -8.73
C VAL A 189 2.57 9.59 -8.98
N GLN A 190 3.33 10.17 -8.05
CA GLN A 190 4.78 10.33 -8.11
C GLN A 190 5.50 9.80 -6.87
N SER A 191 4.76 9.37 -5.84
CA SER A 191 5.26 8.68 -4.66
C SER A 191 4.12 7.87 -4.03
N VAL A 192 4.45 6.75 -3.37
CA VAL A 192 3.49 5.91 -2.65
C VAL A 192 3.98 5.68 -1.23
N HIS A 193 3.12 5.94 -0.26
CA HIS A 193 3.31 5.54 1.12
C HIS A 193 2.61 4.21 1.39
N HIS A 194 3.36 3.27 1.92
CA HIS A 194 2.86 2.00 2.42
C HIS A 194 2.58 2.14 3.92
N LYS A 195 1.31 2.30 4.25
CA LYS A 195 0.74 2.30 5.59
C LYS A 195 -0.30 1.19 5.65
N ASP A 196 -0.53 0.62 6.82
CA ASP A 196 -1.46 -0.49 6.98
C ASP A 196 -2.36 -0.30 8.20
N PHE A 197 -3.62 -0.73 8.08
CA PHE A 197 -4.61 -0.66 9.16
C PHE A 197 -5.25 -2.02 9.39
N GLY A 198 -5.53 -2.34 10.65
CA GLY A 198 -6.32 -3.50 11.04
C GLY A 198 -7.82 -3.31 10.76
N ALA A 199 -8.62 -4.31 11.13
CA ALA A 199 -10.08 -4.30 10.95
C ALA A 199 -10.84 -3.33 11.88
N GLY A 200 -10.14 -2.52 12.68
CA GLY A 200 -10.70 -1.55 13.62
C GLY A 200 -11.24 -0.29 12.94
N ARG A 201 -12.04 0.48 13.68
CA ARG A 201 -12.54 1.81 13.24
C ARG A 201 -11.67 2.96 13.76
N GLU A 202 -10.71 2.66 14.61
CA GLU A 202 -9.79 3.67 15.15
C GLU A 202 -8.65 3.86 14.15
N PRO A 203 -8.20 5.12 13.92
CA PRO A 203 -7.11 5.41 12.99
C PRO A 203 -5.74 5.08 13.60
N ILE A 204 -5.61 3.88 14.15
CA ILE A 204 -4.37 3.35 14.71
C ILE A 204 -3.83 2.36 13.70
N ASP A 205 -2.71 2.70 13.07
CA ASP A 205 -2.03 1.83 12.13
C ASP A 205 -1.42 0.62 12.84
N VAL A 206 -1.26 -0.45 12.08
CA VAL A 206 -0.59 -1.68 12.51
C VAL A 206 0.74 -1.82 11.77
N PRO A 207 1.64 -2.70 12.23
CA PRO A 207 2.88 -2.93 11.48
C PRO A 207 2.61 -3.23 10.02
N VAL A 208 3.27 -2.50 9.12
CA VAL A 208 3.07 -2.60 7.67
C VAL A 208 3.24 -4.05 7.21
N GLY A 209 2.24 -4.58 6.52
CA GLY A 209 2.15 -5.98 6.11
C GLY A 209 1.37 -6.88 7.06
N THR A 210 0.77 -6.34 8.11
CA THR A 210 -0.01 -7.11 9.10
C THR A 210 -1.47 -6.69 9.19
N GLY A 211 -1.87 -5.74 8.36
CA GLY A 211 -3.22 -5.22 8.26
C GLY A 211 -3.99 -5.74 7.06
N ASN A 212 -4.90 -4.92 6.56
CA ASN A 212 -5.86 -5.29 5.53
C ASN A 212 -5.59 -4.62 4.17
N VAL A 213 -4.56 -3.77 4.06
CA VAL A 213 -4.21 -3.15 2.78
C VAL A 213 -3.58 -4.18 1.85
N ASN A 214 -4.04 -4.28 0.62
CA ASN A 214 -3.39 -5.12 -0.40
C ASN A 214 -2.05 -4.48 -0.84
N LEU A 215 -1.07 -4.48 0.09
CA LEU A 215 0.24 -3.86 -0.11
C LEU A 215 1.00 -4.46 -1.29
N ALA A 216 0.85 -5.76 -1.55
CA ALA A 216 1.53 -6.41 -2.66
C ALA A 216 1.07 -5.85 -4.02
N ALA A 217 -0.23 -5.58 -4.18
CA ALA A 217 -0.74 -4.96 -5.40
C ALA A 217 -0.35 -3.49 -5.52
N CYS A 218 -0.42 -2.72 -4.41
CA CYS A 218 0.05 -1.32 -4.37
C CYS A 218 1.53 -1.21 -4.69
N PHE A 219 2.35 -2.12 -4.14
CA PHE A 219 3.76 -2.23 -4.43
C PHE A 219 4.02 -2.45 -5.93
N ARG A 220 3.32 -3.42 -6.56
CA ARG A 220 3.48 -3.70 -7.98
C ARG A 220 3.06 -2.53 -8.87
N PHE A 221 1.98 -1.84 -8.52
CA PHE A 221 1.58 -0.61 -9.22
C PHE A 221 2.72 0.40 -9.27
N ALA A 222 3.33 0.69 -8.13
CA ALA A 222 4.43 1.65 -8.04
C ALA A 222 5.71 1.14 -8.73
N GLN A 223 6.03 -0.15 -8.55
CA GLN A 223 7.21 -0.78 -9.15
C GLN A 223 7.15 -0.77 -10.68
N SER A 224 6.00 -1.11 -11.27
CA SER A 224 5.85 -1.16 -12.74
C SER A 224 6.00 0.22 -13.40
N ARG A 225 5.92 1.29 -12.63
CA ARG A 225 6.01 2.69 -13.08
C ARG A 225 7.26 3.42 -12.60
N ASP A 226 8.16 2.70 -11.91
CA ASP A 226 9.37 3.26 -11.28
C ASP A 226 9.07 4.42 -10.32
N ILE A 227 7.95 4.32 -9.59
CA ILE A 227 7.49 5.32 -8.62
C ILE A 227 8.18 5.07 -7.28
N PRO A 228 8.76 6.10 -6.62
CA PRO A 228 9.32 6.01 -5.28
C PRO A 228 8.32 5.49 -4.26
N GLN A 229 8.79 4.61 -3.37
CA GLN A 229 7.98 3.93 -2.36
C GLN A 229 8.58 4.14 -0.98
N LEU A 230 7.74 4.49 0.00
CA LEU A 230 8.14 4.74 1.37
C LEU A 230 7.26 3.94 2.34
N VAL A 231 7.87 3.46 3.41
CA VAL A 231 7.15 2.93 4.57
C VAL A 231 6.70 4.10 5.44
N ASP A 232 5.41 4.16 5.73
CA ASP A 232 4.83 5.11 6.67
C ASP A 232 4.07 4.35 7.76
N GLN A 233 4.65 4.28 8.95
CA GLN A 233 4.07 3.66 10.13
C GLN A 233 4.27 4.59 11.32
N GLU A 234 3.21 4.84 12.09
CA GLU A 234 3.24 5.79 13.20
C GLU A 234 3.35 5.09 14.56
N HIS A 235 2.84 3.87 14.69
CA HIS A 235 2.86 3.10 15.92
C HIS A 235 3.84 1.92 15.82
N PHE A 236 4.76 1.87 16.75
CA PHE A 236 5.80 0.84 16.82
C PHE A 236 5.84 0.20 18.22
N GLY A 237 6.34 -1.02 18.27
CA GLY A 237 6.77 -1.65 19.52
C GLY A 237 8.07 -1.04 20.04
N SER A 238 8.77 -1.78 20.90
CA SER A 238 9.99 -1.30 21.55
C SER A 238 11.25 -1.31 20.67
N ASP A 239 11.23 -2.01 19.53
CA ASP A 239 12.35 -2.16 18.60
C ASP A 239 12.03 -1.58 17.21
N VAL A 240 11.90 -0.26 17.13
CA VAL A 240 11.60 0.46 15.90
C VAL A 240 12.56 0.11 14.74
N PRO A 241 13.90 0.11 14.91
CA PRO A 241 14.81 -0.25 13.83
C PRO A 241 14.64 -1.68 13.34
N GLY A 242 14.43 -2.64 14.24
CA GLY A 242 14.23 -4.06 13.89
C GLY A 242 12.90 -4.31 13.19
N GLU A 243 11.83 -3.59 13.57
CA GLU A 243 10.54 -3.67 12.88
C GLU A 243 10.66 -3.12 11.45
N LEU A 244 11.25 -1.94 11.26
CA LEU A 244 11.48 -1.37 9.93
C LEU A 244 12.35 -2.26 9.04
N GLN A 245 13.38 -2.90 9.61
CA GLN A 245 14.20 -3.86 8.87
C GLN A 245 13.35 -5.03 8.33
N LYS A 246 12.47 -5.60 9.17
CA LYS A 246 11.57 -6.70 8.76
C LYS A 246 10.59 -6.26 7.67
N ILE A 247 10.00 -5.07 7.82
CA ILE A 247 9.10 -4.49 6.82
C ILE A 247 9.82 -4.31 5.48
N CYS A 248 11.00 -3.71 5.47
CA CYS A 248 11.79 -3.54 4.25
C CYS A 248 12.19 -4.89 3.62
N GLN A 249 12.48 -5.91 4.41
CA GLN A 249 12.75 -7.27 3.92
C GLN A 249 11.50 -7.89 3.28
N MET A 250 10.34 -7.77 3.89
CA MET A 250 9.06 -8.25 3.35
C MET A 250 8.73 -7.56 2.03
N LEU A 251 8.80 -6.22 1.98
CA LEU A 251 8.54 -5.46 0.76
C LEU A 251 9.55 -5.78 -0.36
N ASN A 252 10.82 -6.03 -0.02
CA ASN A 252 11.81 -6.51 -0.98
C ASN A 252 11.49 -7.94 -1.48
N GLY A 253 10.84 -8.77 -0.66
CA GLY A 253 10.29 -10.06 -1.09
C GLY A 253 9.29 -9.89 -2.24
N PHE A 254 8.38 -8.92 -2.15
CA PHE A 254 7.46 -8.61 -3.25
C PHE A 254 8.17 -8.23 -4.56
N ALA A 255 9.38 -7.64 -4.46
CA ALA A 255 10.19 -7.27 -5.61
C ALA A 255 10.89 -8.47 -6.26
N GLN A 256 11.27 -9.47 -5.46
CA GLN A 256 12.00 -10.65 -5.95
C GLN A 256 11.07 -11.68 -6.58
N ASP A 257 9.83 -11.78 -6.09
CA ASP A 257 8.91 -12.83 -6.50
C ASP A 257 8.41 -12.73 -7.95
N ARG A 258 8.67 -11.61 -8.69
CA ARG A 258 7.95 -11.41 -9.96
C ARG A 258 8.63 -10.60 -11.07
N LYS A 259 9.93 -10.44 -11.10
CA LYS A 259 10.52 -9.64 -12.18
C LYS A 259 10.34 -10.25 -13.59
N ASP A 260 10.09 -11.55 -13.68
CA ASP A 260 9.93 -12.28 -14.94
C ASP A 260 8.99 -13.50 -14.83
N THR A 261 7.97 -13.46 -13.97
CA THR A 261 7.04 -14.61 -13.85
C THR A 261 5.86 -14.44 -14.80
N VAL A 262 5.82 -15.30 -15.80
CA VAL A 262 4.64 -15.54 -16.64
C VAL A 262 4.01 -16.87 -16.21
N SER A 263 2.75 -16.84 -15.83
CA SER A 263 1.99 -18.06 -15.56
C SER A 263 1.28 -18.52 -16.82
N PHE A 264 1.35 -19.83 -17.07
CA PHE A 264 0.61 -20.47 -18.17
C PHE A 264 -0.50 -21.34 -17.57
N LEU A 265 -1.74 -21.05 -17.92
CA LEU A 265 -2.86 -21.94 -17.65
C LEU A 265 -2.84 -23.05 -18.71
N ASN A 266 -2.48 -24.25 -18.29
CA ASN A 266 -2.35 -25.38 -19.17
C ASN A 266 -3.45 -26.41 -18.92
N VAL A 267 -3.95 -27.03 -19.98
CA VAL A 267 -4.86 -28.18 -19.94
C VAL A 267 -4.11 -29.41 -20.43
N TYR A 268 -4.14 -30.46 -19.61
CA TYR A 268 -3.55 -31.76 -19.93
C TYR A 268 -4.65 -32.80 -20.26
N ASP A 269 -4.59 -33.39 -21.43
CA ASP A 269 -5.48 -34.52 -21.81
C ASP A 269 -4.93 -35.81 -21.24
N VAL A 270 -5.64 -36.39 -20.28
CA VAL A 270 -5.20 -37.63 -19.58
C VAL A 270 -5.21 -38.90 -20.46
N LYS A 271 -5.91 -38.87 -21.59
CA LYS A 271 -5.98 -40.02 -22.49
C LYS A 271 -4.87 -39.99 -23.54
N THR A 272 -4.58 -38.82 -24.08
CA THR A 272 -3.61 -38.65 -25.17
C THR A 272 -2.23 -38.20 -24.69
N GLY A 273 -2.12 -37.66 -23.48
CA GLY A 273 -0.92 -37.02 -22.94
C GLY A 273 -0.64 -35.64 -23.52
N ALA A 274 -1.56 -35.08 -24.31
CA ALA A 274 -1.37 -33.79 -24.94
C ALA A 274 -1.54 -32.65 -23.92
N VAL A 275 -0.66 -31.64 -24.02
CA VAL A 275 -0.74 -30.38 -23.26
C VAL A 275 -1.08 -29.23 -24.21
N ARG A 276 -2.03 -28.40 -23.83
CA ARG A 276 -2.30 -27.13 -24.51
C ARG A 276 -2.33 -25.99 -23.54
N THR A 277 -1.65 -24.88 -23.87
CA THR A 277 -1.78 -23.62 -23.14
C THR A 277 -3.07 -22.94 -23.56
N VAL A 278 -3.91 -22.56 -22.58
CA VAL A 278 -5.20 -21.90 -22.82
C VAL A 278 -5.15 -20.40 -22.54
N ALA A 279 -4.26 -19.97 -21.63
CA ALA A 279 -3.99 -18.57 -21.36
C ALA A 279 -2.58 -18.36 -20.81
N SER A 280 -2.09 -17.13 -20.90
CA SER A 280 -0.88 -16.67 -20.23
C SER A 280 -1.17 -15.38 -19.47
N PHE A 281 -0.53 -15.20 -18.32
CA PHE A 281 -0.74 -14.06 -17.42
C PHE A 281 0.60 -13.53 -16.97
N ASP A 282 0.76 -12.21 -16.99
CA ASP A 282 1.95 -11.51 -16.47
C ASP A 282 1.92 -11.39 -14.93
N ARG A 283 1.32 -12.38 -14.27
CA ARG A 283 1.24 -12.54 -12.82
C ARG A 283 1.19 -14.01 -12.44
N VAL A 284 1.44 -14.33 -11.17
CA VAL A 284 1.23 -15.67 -10.63
C VAL A 284 -0.27 -15.96 -10.53
N ILE A 285 -0.69 -17.06 -11.11
CA ILE A 285 -1.97 -17.69 -10.84
C ILE A 285 -1.73 -19.03 -10.15
N GLU A 286 -2.63 -19.45 -9.26
CA GLU A 286 -2.44 -20.65 -8.45
C GLU A 286 -3.72 -21.49 -8.39
N ALA A 287 -3.54 -22.80 -8.16
CA ALA A 287 -4.58 -23.76 -7.85
C ALA A 287 -5.83 -23.72 -8.77
N PRO A 288 -5.69 -23.90 -10.08
CA PRO A 288 -6.84 -23.88 -11.00
C PRO A 288 -7.82 -25.02 -10.71
N ASN A 289 -9.09 -24.67 -10.54
CA ASN A 289 -10.22 -25.57 -10.32
C ASN A 289 -11.18 -25.53 -11.52
N TRP A 290 -11.37 -26.64 -12.22
CA TRP A 290 -12.26 -26.72 -13.37
C TRP A 290 -13.68 -27.09 -12.94
N LEU A 291 -14.68 -26.29 -13.34
CA LEU A 291 -16.08 -26.65 -13.14
C LEU A 291 -16.46 -27.86 -13.95
N LYS A 292 -17.19 -28.77 -13.31
CA LYS A 292 -17.56 -30.07 -13.89
C LYS A 292 -18.47 -29.96 -15.13
N ASN A 293 -19.37 -28.96 -15.12
CA ASN A 293 -20.42 -28.81 -16.11
C ASN A 293 -20.26 -27.56 -16.98
N SER A 294 -19.10 -26.92 -16.98
CA SER A 294 -18.86 -25.74 -17.80
C SER A 294 -17.41 -25.67 -18.28
N ASP A 295 -17.15 -24.76 -19.21
CA ASP A 295 -15.80 -24.43 -19.67
C ASP A 295 -15.16 -23.30 -18.85
N THR A 296 -15.43 -23.25 -17.54
CA THR A 296 -14.91 -22.25 -16.63
C THR A 296 -13.87 -22.85 -15.67
N ILE A 297 -12.73 -22.18 -15.55
CA ILE A 297 -11.67 -22.52 -14.60
C ILE A 297 -11.56 -21.40 -13.58
N PHE A 298 -11.66 -21.72 -12.28
CA PHE A 298 -11.42 -20.80 -11.18
C PHE A 298 -9.97 -20.94 -10.71
N TYR A 299 -9.35 -19.82 -10.33
CA TYR A 299 -8.02 -19.77 -9.73
C TYR A 299 -7.88 -18.53 -8.85
N ASN A 300 -6.90 -18.54 -7.95
CA ASN A 300 -6.53 -17.34 -7.22
C ASN A 300 -5.33 -16.64 -7.87
N ALA A 301 -5.31 -15.33 -7.74
CA ALA A 301 -4.18 -14.48 -8.03
C ALA A 301 -4.27 -13.25 -7.13
N GLU A 302 -3.12 -12.89 -6.52
CA GLU A 302 -3.00 -11.62 -5.78
C GLU A 302 -4.02 -11.46 -4.64
N GLY A 303 -4.39 -12.57 -3.99
CA GLY A 303 -5.37 -12.60 -2.91
C GLY A 303 -6.84 -12.67 -3.36
N HIS A 304 -7.11 -12.58 -4.65
CA HIS A 304 -8.46 -12.58 -5.22
C HIS A 304 -8.75 -13.86 -5.99
N MET A 305 -10.05 -14.17 -6.15
CA MET A 305 -10.52 -15.26 -6.94
C MET A 305 -10.95 -14.79 -8.33
N TYR A 306 -10.57 -15.53 -9.35
CA TYR A 306 -10.89 -15.26 -10.75
C TYR A 306 -11.58 -16.45 -11.41
N ALA A 307 -12.40 -16.17 -12.41
CA ALA A 307 -13.02 -17.15 -13.29
C ALA A 307 -12.56 -16.89 -14.73
N TYR A 308 -11.98 -17.89 -15.38
CA TYR A 308 -11.57 -17.85 -16.77
C TYR A 308 -12.51 -18.74 -17.62
N ASP A 309 -13.13 -18.14 -18.63
CA ASP A 309 -14.01 -18.83 -19.57
C ASP A 309 -13.21 -19.28 -20.80
N LEU A 310 -13.13 -20.60 -21.02
CA LEU A 310 -12.37 -21.20 -22.10
C LEU A 310 -12.98 -20.98 -23.50
N ASN A 311 -14.27 -20.65 -23.58
CA ASN A 311 -14.96 -20.41 -24.86
C ASN A 311 -14.72 -18.98 -25.36
N THR A 312 -14.79 -18.03 -24.44
CA THR A 312 -14.63 -16.61 -24.78
C THR A 312 -13.19 -16.12 -24.63
N ASN A 313 -12.32 -16.91 -23.97
CA ASN A 313 -10.97 -16.53 -23.58
C ASN A 313 -10.96 -15.23 -22.75
N THR A 314 -11.90 -15.09 -21.82
CA THR A 314 -12.02 -13.90 -20.97
C THR A 314 -11.93 -14.27 -19.50
N GLU A 315 -11.32 -13.39 -18.75
CA GLU A 315 -11.20 -13.46 -17.29
C GLU A 315 -12.19 -12.50 -16.64
N ARG A 316 -12.74 -12.88 -15.50
CA ARG A 316 -13.51 -11.98 -14.62
C ARG A 316 -13.13 -12.20 -13.16
N LEU A 317 -13.10 -11.13 -12.40
CA LEU A 317 -12.98 -11.16 -10.94
C LEU A 317 -14.27 -11.75 -10.35
N LEU A 318 -14.14 -12.63 -9.35
CA LEU A 318 -15.25 -13.09 -8.53
C LEU A 318 -15.40 -12.18 -7.31
N ASP A 319 -16.61 -11.73 -7.05
CA ASP A 319 -16.92 -11.01 -5.81
C ASP A 319 -16.89 -11.99 -4.63
N THR A 320 -15.88 -11.88 -3.78
CA THR A 320 -15.70 -12.69 -2.58
C THR A 320 -15.98 -11.90 -1.28
N GLY A 321 -16.62 -10.73 -1.41
CA GLY A 321 -16.93 -9.85 -0.28
C GLY A 321 -15.66 -9.48 0.50
N SER A 322 -15.64 -9.75 1.79
CA SER A 322 -14.50 -9.45 2.67
C SER A 322 -13.31 -10.41 2.54
N CYS A 323 -13.38 -11.47 1.71
CA CYS A 323 -12.25 -12.38 1.47
C CYS A 323 -11.39 -11.91 0.30
N ASP A 324 -10.47 -10.99 0.55
CA ASP A 324 -9.56 -10.36 -0.42
C ASP A 324 -8.09 -10.82 -0.31
N GLN A 325 -7.81 -11.76 0.60
CA GLN A 325 -6.50 -12.40 0.81
C GLN A 325 -6.62 -13.92 0.70
N CYS A 326 -7.31 -14.41 -0.34
CA CYS A 326 -7.44 -15.84 -0.61
C CYS A 326 -6.08 -16.43 -1.02
N ASN A 327 -5.73 -17.57 -0.44
CA ASN A 327 -4.55 -18.33 -0.83
C ASN A 327 -4.92 -19.46 -1.84
N ASN A 328 -3.96 -20.34 -2.13
CA ASN A 328 -4.14 -21.44 -3.07
C ASN A 328 -5.04 -22.59 -2.57
N ASP A 329 -5.51 -22.54 -1.32
CA ASP A 329 -6.42 -23.53 -0.76
C ASP A 329 -7.88 -23.10 -1.00
N HIS A 330 -8.38 -23.33 -2.21
CA HIS A 330 -9.77 -23.08 -2.56
C HIS A 330 -10.33 -24.20 -3.41
N VAL A 331 -11.60 -24.54 -3.21
CA VAL A 331 -12.26 -25.64 -3.94
C VAL A 331 -13.73 -25.32 -4.14
N VAL A 332 -14.20 -25.50 -5.38
CA VAL A 332 -15.63 -25.42 -5.72
C VAL A 332 -16.38 -26.64 -5.18
N SER A 333 -17.57 -26.43 -4.61
CA SER A 333 -18.42 -27.54 -4.17
C SER A 333 -18.82 -28.46 -5.34
N PRO A 334 -18.97 -29.77 -5.13
CA PRO A 334 -19.36 -30.72 -6.19
C PRO A 334 -20.67 -30.38 -6.91
N ASP A 335 -21.59 -29.68 -6.26
CA ASP A 335 -22.84 -29.17 -6.84
C ASP A 335 -22.71 -27.81 -7.55
N GLU A 336 -21.49 -27.22 -7.53
CA GLU A 336 -21.15 -25.95 -8.16
C GLU A 336 -21.95 -24.74 -7.67
N THR A 337 -22.47 -24.79 -6.43
CA THR A 337 -23.23 -23.68 -5.85
C THR A 337 -22.39 -22.75 -4.95
N GLU A 338 -21.30 -23.28 -4.39
CA GLU A 338 -20.46 -22.61 -3.42
C GLU A 338 -18.97 -22.77 -3.74
N LEU A 339 -18.17 -21.79 -3.39
CA LEU A 339 -16.72 -21.82 -3.42
C LEU A 339 -16.20 -21.72 -1.98
N ALA A 340 -15.48 -22.73 -1.51
CA ALA A 340 -14.76 -22.63 -0.26
C ALA A 340 -13.37 -22.05 -0.51
N VAL A 341 -12.93 -21.12 0.34
CA VAL A 341 -11.64 -20.43 0.26
C VAL A 341 -10.96 -20.42 1.63
N SER A 342 -9.65 -20.54 1.63
CA SER A 342 -8.82 -20.19 2.78
C SER A 342 -8.40 -18.73 2.64
N HIS A 343 -8.89 -17.89 3.55
CA HIS A 343 -8.58 -16.46 3.60
C HIS A 343 -7.52 -16.20 4.65
N MET A 344 -6.45 -15.53 4.25
CA MET A 344 -5.37 -15.15 5.15
C MET A 344 -5.81 -13.95 5.99
N THR A 345 -5.70 -14.08 7.31
CA THR A 345 -5.97 -13.02 8.27
C THR A 345 -4.75 -12.80 9.16
N PHE A 346 -4.72 -11.71 9.87
CA PHE A 346 -3.66 -11.43 10.83
C PHE A 346 -4.23 -11.47 12.25
N ASP A 347 -3.79 -12.46 13.03
CA ASP A 347 -4.22 -12.66 14.42
C ASP A 347 -3.02 -12.88 15.35
N ASN A 348 -3.10 -12.36 16.58
CA ASN A 348 -2.11 -12.58 17.65
C ASN A 348 -0.64 -12.35 17.22
N GLY A 349 -0.41 -11.37 16.35
CA GLY A 349 0.94 -11.00 15.88
C GLY A 349 1.51 -11.88 14.78
N GLY A 350 0.67 -12.66 14.06
CA GLY A 350 1.11 -13.49 12.95
C GLY A 350 0.03 -13.71 11.88
N PHE A 351 0.47 -14.01 10.66
CA PHE A 351 -0.44 -14.47 9.61
C PHE A 351 -1.07 -15.80 9.98
N THR A 352 -2.36 -15.90 9.77
CA THR A 352 -3.14 -17.11 9.98
C THR A 352 -4.18 -17.26 8.86
N SER A 353 -4.82 -18.42 8.79
CA SER A 353 -5.82 -18.70 7.78
C SER A 353 -7.11 -19.21 8.40
N ARG A 354 -8.24 -18.81 7.84
CA ARG A 354 -9.57 -19.37 8.15
C ARG A 354 -10.29 -19.78 6.88
N VAL A 355 -11.15 -20.77 7.01
CA VAL A 355 -11.97 -21.24 5.90
C VAL A 355 -13.29 -20.50 5.88
N TYR A 356 -13.65 -20.02 4.70
CA TYR A 356 -14.92 -19.36 4.39
C TYR A 356 -15.60 -20.06 3.21
N ILE A 357 -16.90 -19.84 3.10
CA ILE A 357 -17.71 -20.24 1.94
C ILE A 357 -18.29 -18.99 1.29
N VAL A 358 -18.11 -18.87 0.00
CA VAL A 358 -18.61 -17.78 -0.85
C VAL A 358 -19.61 -18.36 -1.85
N PRO A 359 -20.79 -17.76 -2.08
CA PRO A 359 -21.67 -18.18 -3.15
C PRO A 359 -21.00 -18.04 -4.53
N MET A 360 -21.18 -19.01 -5.44
CA MET A 360 -20.59 -18.96 -6.79
C MET A 360 -21.00 -17.74 -7.62
N LYS A 361 -22.15 -17.11 -7.29
CA LYS A 361 -22.60 -15.85 -7.88
C LYS A 361 -21.92 -14.61 -7.31
N GLY A 362 -21.06 -14.78 -6.29
CA GLY A 362 -20.43 -13.72 -5.52
C GLY A 362 -21.27 -13.26 -4.33
N GLY A 363 -20.67 -12.44 -3.46
CA GLY A 363 -21.28 -11.82 -2.29
C GLY A 363 -20.55 -12.11 -0.99
N GLU A 364 -21.18 -11.79 0.14
CA GLU A 364 -20.56 -11.91 1.46
C GLU A 364 -20.21 -13.34 1.85
N PRO A 365 -18.97 -13.60 2.29
CA PRO A 365 -18.51 -14.90 2.69
C PRO A 365 -19.08 -15.31 4.06
N ARG A 366 -19.31 -16.60 4.25
CA ARG A 366 -19.69 -17.21 5.51
C ARG A 366 -18.49 -17.91 6.16
N LEU A 367 -18.11 -17.47 7.37
CA LEU A 367 -17.02 -18.11 8.14
C LEU A 367 -17.40 -19.56 8.51
N VAL A 368 -16.48 -20.49 8.25
CA VAL A 368 -16.62 -21.93 8.56
C VAL A 368 -15.78 -22.29 9.79
N THR A 369 -14.51 -21.88 9.81
CA THR A 369 -13.60 -22.23 10.91
C THR A 369 -13.30 -21.00 11.77
N PRO A 370 -13.94 -20.85 12.96
CA PRO A 370 -13.67 -19.69 13.83
C PRO A 370 -12.26 -19.70 14.42
N ASN A 371 -11.69 -20.88 14.60
CA ASN A 371 -10.32 -21.03 15.12
C ASN A 371 -9.31 -21.08 13.98
N SER A 372 -8.15 -20.48 14.21
CA SER A 372 -7.02 -20.38 13.27
C SER A 372 -5.75 -21.02 13.84
N PRO A 373 -4.77 -21.42 13.00
CA PRO A 373 -4.88 -21.53 11.56
C PRO A 373 -5.72 -22.72 11.09
N SER A 374 -6.42 -22.56 9.96
CA SER A 374 -7.19 -23.61 9.30
C SER A 374 -7.02 -23.47 7.78
N PHE A 375 -6.73 -24.58 7.09
CA PHE A 375 -6.42 -24.64 5.66
C PHE A 375 -7.33 -25.65 4.98
N LEU A 376 -8.09 -25.22 3.98
CA LEU A 376 -9.04 -26.03 3.24
C LEU A 376 -8.32 -27.04 2.33
N HIS A 377 -8.93 -28.24 2.18
CA HIS A 377 -8.42 -29.23 1.22
C HIS A 377 -9.50 -29.89 0.34
N GLY A 378 -10.76 -29.81 0.68
CA GLY A 378 -11.79 -30.38 -0.19
C GLY A 378 -13.17 -30.45 0.42
N TRP A 379 -14.14 -30.79 -0.45
CA TRP A 379 -15.53 -31.08 -0.12
C TRP A 379 -15.80 -32.59 -0.14
N SER A 380 -16.78 -33.02 0.65
CA SER A 380 -17.40 -34.32 0.47
C SER A 380 -18.13 -34.37 -0.88
N PRO A 381 -18.28 -35.57 -1.50
CA PRO A 381 -18.93 -35.71 -2.82
C PRO A 381 -20.37 -35.19 -2.87
N ASP A 382 -21.05 -35.13 -1.74
CA ASP A 382 -22.44 -34.67 -1.60
C ASP A 382 -22.55 -33.18 -1.22
N SER A 383 -21.43 -32.43 -1.20
CA SER A 383 -21.36 -31.02 -0.84
C SER A 383 -21.78 -30.69 0.59
N THR A 384 -21.85 -31.67 1.51
CA THR A 384 -22.34 -31.44 2.88
C THR A 384 -21.24 -31.23 3.92
N GLU A 385 -20.03 -31.73 3.64
CA GLU A 385 -18.89 -31.68 4.56
C GLU A 385 -17.64 -31.16 3.87
N MET A 386 -16.69 -30.63 4.66
CA MET A 386 -15.38 -30.20 4.18
C MET A 386 -14.25 -30.80 5.01
N ALA A 387 -13.17 -31.17 4.34
CA ALA A 387 -11.91 -31.52 4.97
C ALA A 387 -10.97 -30.33 5.00
N TYR A 388 -10.38 -30.07 6.17
CA TYR A 388 -9.35 -29.04 6.33
C TYR A 388 -8.27 -29.47 7.33
N CYS A 389 -7.05 -28.96 7.19
CA CYS A 389 -6.01 -29.10 8.20
C CYS A 389 -6.05 -27.93 9.19
N ALA A 390 -5.72 -28.19 10.44
CA ALA A 390 -5.68 -27.18 11.47
C ALA A 390 -4.59 -27.47 12.50
N PHE A 391 -3.87 -26.44 12.91
CA PHE A 391 -2.94 -26.52 14.02
C PHE A 391 -3.60 -25.91 15.26
N ARG A 392 -3.52 -26.61 16.38
CA ARG A 392 -4.09 -26.17 17.67
C ARG A 392 -3.10 -26.49 18.78
N ASP A 393 -2.95 -25.57 19.71
CA ASP A 393 -2.25 -25.84 20.97
C ASP A 393 -3.11 -26.81 21.81
N ILE A 394 -2.48 -27.81 22.43
CA ILE A 394 -3.12 -28.82 23.28
C ILE A 394 -2.99 -28.42 24.74
#